data_b7e60be79a8fb7d6abece1e66453a615
#
_entry.id   b7e60be79a8fb7d6abece1e66453a615
#
_cell.length_a   1.000
_cell.length_b   1.000
_cell.length_c   1.000
_cell.angle_alpha   90.00
_cell.angle_beta   90.00
_cell.angle_gamma   90.00
#
_symmetry.space_group_name_H-M   'P 1'
#
loop_
_entity.id
_entity.type
_entity.pdbx_description
1 polymer ?
#
loop_
_entity_poly.entity_id
_entity_poly.type
_entity_poly.pdbx_seq_one_letter_code
_entity_poly.pdbx_strand_id
1 'polypeptide(L)'
;MPVEVTRRFRTLLVAGTAAAALSACTTVPGANVAAGTPISQAELQQGAQYHEQFVAEFGGRMTGPQATYVEQIGKTIAVQSGLANSQSAFTVTLLNSPVNNAFAVPGGYVYVTRQLVGLMNNEAELAGVLGHEVGHVAARHSARRQATSQRNQLLGVLGQVLAGAVLGDTAVGRGLGELASTAPQLATLSYSRNQEIEADQLGVQYLSRAGYDPRAMATVLQSLAAQNALDATLQGRSTASIPAWASTHPDPASRVQNAVSLAAGGTGVTNKDVFLSRIDGLMYGDDPQQGVIEANTFLHPGMRLAFTAPQGFYMINSTEAVSINGDTGKAQLTTAAFSGNLEDYVRRVFTALGGQQQLAPQALQRTTVNGIPAVYGTARATSGQSQVDVVVFAYQFANDQAYHFAAITPAGGAGVFNPMFNSMRRLSAAEAGQVVARRVDVVTAARGDSVASLARRMAFTDAQEQRFRVLNGLSGSEQLVAGQRYKIVVRAN
;
A
#
# COMPACT_ATOMS: atom_id res chain seq x y z
N MET A 1 31.22 68.06 -33.75
CA MET A 1 29.86 67.58 -34.16
C MET A 1 30.14 66.56 -35.27
N PRO A 2 29.83 65.39 -35.22
CA PRO A 2 28.68 64.56 -34.90
C PRO A 2 29.08 63.33 -34.04
N VAL A 3 28.13 62.63 -33.60
CA VAL A 3 28.06 61.16 -33.52
C VAL A 3 27.10 60.78 -32.38
N GLU A 4 25.89 60.47 -32.73
CA GLU A 4 25.02 59.76 -31.88
C GLU A 4 23.92 59.04 -32.70
N VAL A 5 24.23 57.90 -33.31
CA VAL A 5 23.24 56.97 -33.86
C VAL A 5 23.96 55.59 -33.99
N THR A 6 24.02 54.81 -32.98
CA THR A 6 24.26 53.33 -33.11
C THR A 6 24.21 52.66 -31.77
N ARG A 7 23.05 52.67 -31.08
CA ARG A 7 22.87 51.86 -29.86
C ARG A 7 21.42 51.47 -29.61
N ARG A 8 20.68 51.09 -30.63
CA ARG A 8 19.27 50.63 -30.45
C ARG A 8 18.87 49.39 -31.26
N PHE A 9 19.80 48.53 -31.66
CA PHE A 9 19.45 47.34 -32.44
C PHE A 9 20.10 46.02 -31.95
N ARG A 10 20.36 45.87 -30.63
CA ARG A 10 20.91 44.61 -30.10
C ARG A 10 20.10 43.95 -28.97
N THR A 11 18.90 44.43 -28.69
CA THR A 11 18.10 43.88 -27.57
C THR A 11 16.83 43.16 -27.99
N LEU A 12 16.63 42.88 -29.27
CA LEU A 12 15.41 42.23 -29.78
C LEU A 12 15.65 40.84 -30.43
N LEU A 13 16.85 40.27 -30.33
CA LEU A 13 17.15 38.94 -30.92
C LEU A 13 17.43 37.83 -29.90
N VAL A 14 17.31 38.10 -28.58
CA VAL A 14 17.51 37.07 -27.54
C VAL A 14 16.19 36.50 -27.00
N ALA A 15 15.05 37.15 -27.27
CA ALA A 15 13.74 36.67 -26.84
C ALA A 15 13.09 35.60 -27.77
N GLY A 16 13.59 35.46 -28.99
CA GLY A 16 13.02 34.54 -29.99
C GLY A 16 13.54 33.09 -29.94
N THR A 17 14.71 32.85 -29.35
CA THR A 17 15.32 31.51 -29.31
C THR A 17 15.00 30.75 -28.03
N ALA A 18 14.55 31.40 -26.96
CA ALA A 18 14.13 30.73 -25.71
C ALA A 18 12.75 30.06 -25.84
N ALA A 19 11.87 30.56 -26.72
CA ALA A 19 10.53 29.97 -26.92
C ALA A 19 10.53 28.71 -27.78
N ALA A 20 11.53 28.53 -28.64
CA ALA A 20 11.65 27.34 -29.49
C ALA A 20 12.32 26.13 -28.76
N ALA A 21 13.11 26.41 -27.71
CA ALA A 21 13.74 25.34 -26.90
C ALA A 21 12.78 24.75 -25.84
N LEU A 22 11.69 25.45 -25.49
CA LEU A 22 10.67 24.97 -24.55
C LEU A 22 9.65 24.00 -25.17
N SER A 23 9.57 23.90 -26.48
CA SER A 23 8.70 22.94 -27.19
C SER A 23 9.31 21.54 -27.35
N ALA A 24 10.59 21.35 -27.04
CA ALA A 24 11.24 20.06 -27.09
C ALA A 24 11.26 19.30 -25.73
N CYS A 25 10.64 19.89 -24.69
CA CYS A 25 10.62 19.29 -23.37
C CYS A 25 9.36 18.49 -23.11
N THR A 26 9.53 17.18 -23.15
CA THR A 26 8.84 16.22 -22.30
C THR A 26 7.39 15.92 -22.64
N THR A 27 7.14 15.32 -23.79
CA THR A 27 5.96 14.45 -23.89
C THR A 27 6.25 13.19 -23.07
N VAL A 28 5.52 13.01 -21.97
CA VAL A 28 5.54 11.72 -21.24
C VAL A 28 5.08 10.64 -22.23
N PRO A 29 5.89 9.59 -22.48
CA PRO A 29 5.48 8.51 -23.38
C PRO A 29 4.12 7.95 -22.98
N GLY A 30 3.20 7.82 -23.91
CA GLY A 30 1.86 7.28 -23.66
C GLY A 30 0.81 8.26 -23.13
N ALA A 31 1.15 9.50 -22.74
CA ALA A 31 0.18 10.43 -22.14
C ALA A 31 -1.00 10.82 -23.05
N ASN A 32 -0.80 10.83 -24.36
CA ASN A 32 -1.82 11.19 -25.38
C ASN A 32 -2.24 9.99 -26.25
N VAL A 33 -2.01 8.77 -25.80
CA VAL A 33 -2.36 7.54 -26.54
C VAL A 33 -3.79 7.14 -26.21
N ALA A 34 -4.58 6.75 -27.21
CA ALA A 34 -5.95 6.26 -27.00
C ALA A 34 -5.97 4.95 -26.20
N ALA A 35 -7.02 4.77 -25.40
CA ALA A 35 -7.22 3.51 -24.66
C ALA A 35 -7.26 2.31 -25.62
N GLY A 36 -6.64 1.20 -25.21
CA GLY A 36 -6.54 -0.03 -26.01
C GLY A 36 -5.47 0.00 -27.12
N THR A 37 -4.69 1.08 -27.26
CA THR A 37 -3.51 1.07 -28.14
C THR A 37 -2.47 0.04 -27.60
N PRO A 38 -1.83 -0.76 -28.48
CA PRO A 38 -0.86 -1.77 -28.06
C PRO A 38 0.26 -1.22 -27.17
N ILE A 39 0.77 -2.09 -26.29
CA ILE A 39 1.89 -1.77 -25.40
C ILE A 39 3.13 -1.49 -26.24
N SER A 40 3.79 -0.36 -25.99
CA SER A 40 5.04 0.02 -26.66
C SER A 40 6.26 -0.64 -26.01
N GLN A 41 7.38 -0.72 -26.75
CA GLN A 41 8.65 -1.22 -26.21
C GLN A 41 9.15 -0.38 -25.00
N ALA A 42 8.92 0.93 -25.02
CA ALA A 42 9.29 1.81 -23.92
C ALA A 42 8.49 1.49 -22.64
N GLU A 43 7.18 1.23 -22.76
CA GLU A 43 6.33 0.80 -21.64
C GLU A 43 6.77 -0.57 -21.09
N LEU A 44 7.12 -1.53 -21.97
CA LEU A 44 7.65 -2.84 -21.56
C LEU A 44 8.95 -2.70 -20.74
N GLN A 45 9.89 -1.87 -21.20
CA GLN A 45 11.15 -1.62 -20.52
C GLN A 45 10.92 -0.94 -19.16
N GLN A 46 10.04 0.04 -19.11
CA GLN A 46 9.68 0.73 -17.87
C GLN A 46 9.07 -0.24 -16.83
N GLY A 47 8.12 -1.08 -17.25
CA GLY A 47 7.51 -2.07 -16.36
C GLY A 47 8.54 -3.09 -15.85
N ALA A 48 9.40 -3.61 -16.73
CA ALA A 48 10.44 -4.55 -16.38
C ALA A 48 11.45 -3.98 -15.35
N GLN A 49 11.77 -2.69 -15.46
CA GLN A 49 12.69 -2.01 -14.55
C GLN A 49 12.20 -2.01 -13.10
N TYR A 50 10.88 -1.86 -12.88
CA TYR A 50 10.30 -1.77 -11.55
C TYR A 50 9.76 -3.10 -11.01
N HIS A 51 9.64 -4.12 -11.88
CA HIS A 51 8.97 -5.38 -11.52
C HIS A 51 9.54 -6.04 -10.27
N GLU A 52 10.85 -6.30 -10.24
CA GLU A 52 11.49 -7.00 -9.11
C GLU A 52 11.48 -6.14 -7.83
N GLN A 53 11.54 -4.82 -7.97
CA GLN A 53 11.44 -3.91 -6.83
C GLN A 53 10.05 -3.99 -6.18
N PHE A 54 8.97 -3.93 -6.97
CA PHE A 54 7.61 -4.08 -6.43
C PHE A 54 7.37 -5.47 -5.84
N VAL A 55 7.88 -6.52 -6.48
CA VAL A 55 7.80 -7.87 -5.93
C VAL A 55 8.45 -7.93 -4.54
N ALA A 56 9.65 -7.37 -4.38
CA ALA A 56 10.35 -7.36 -3.10
C ALA A 56 9.61 -6.52 -2.05
N GLU A 57 9.15 -5.33 -2.40
CA GLU A 57 8.43 -4.40 -1.50
C GLU A 57 7.14 -5.01 -0.92
N PHE A 58 6.43 -5.80 -1.73
CA PHE A 58 5.18 -6.45 -1.32
C PHE A 58 5.35 -7.89 -0.81
N GLY A 59 6.50 -8.25 -0.26
CA GLY A 59 6.70 -9.51 0.44
C GLY A 59 7.11 -10.69 -0.45
N GLY A 60 7.44 -10.44 -1.70
CA GLY A 60 7.79 -11.46 -2.67
C GLY A 60 6.59 -11.97 -3.46
N ARG A 61 6.89 -12.70 -4.54
CA ARG A 61 5.85 -13.39 -5.32
C ARG A 61 5.44 -14.69 -4.63
N MET A 62 4.17 -14.97 -4.60
CA MET A 62 3.69 -16.31 -4.27
C MET A 62 3.91 -17.27 -5.44
N THR A 63 4.05 -18.54 -5.11
CA THR A 63 4.18 -19.65 -6.06
C THR A 63 3.13 -20.72 -5.78
N GLY A 64 3.01 -21.70 -6.65
CA GLY A 64 2.09 -22.81 -6.49
C GLY A 64 0.70 -22.60 -7.09
N PRO A 65 -0.27 -23.48 -6.77
CA PRO A 65 -1.56 -23.54 -7.47
C PRO A 65 -2.38 -22.25 -7.41
N GLN A 66 -2.38 -21.53 -6.27
CA GLN A 66 -3.11 -20.27 -6.13
C GLN A 66 -2.52 -19.18 -7.03
N ALA A 67 -1.19 -19.07 -7.08
CA ALA A 67 -0.53 -18.08 -7.94
C ALA A 67 -0.80 -18.35 -9.41
N THR A 68 -0.69 -19.61 -9.86
CA THR A 68 -1.01 -20.02 -11.22
C THR A 68 -2.46 -19.72 -11.58
N TYR A 69 -3.40 -19.97 -10.67
CA TYR A 69 -4.81 -19.66 -10.87
C TYR A 69 -5.06 -18.16 -11.05
N VAL A 70 -4.52 -17.33 -10.18
CA VAL A 70 -4.61 -15.85 -10.26
C VAL A 70 -4.00 -15.34 -11.57
N GLU A 71 -2.84 -15.86 -11.94
CA GLU A 71 -2.17 -15.52 -13.20
C GLU A 71 -3.05 -15.85 -14.43
N GLN A 72 -3.68 -17.02 -14.47
CA GLN A 72 -4.56 -17.44 -15.56
C GLN A 72 -5.78 -16.51 -15.70
N ILE A 73 -6.45 -16.18 -14.58
CA ILE A 73 -7.60 -15.26 -14.58
C ILE A 73 -7.17 -13.88 -15.07
N GLY A 74 -6.06 -13.34 -14.52
CA GLY A 74 -5.58 -12.01 -14.91
C GLY A 74 -5.19 -11.92 -16.38
N LYS A 75 -4.52 -12.93 -16.93
CA LYS A 75 -4.20 -12.99 -18.35
C LYS A 75 -5.44 -13.11 -19.26
N THR A 76 -6.45 -13.88 -18.82
CA THR A 76 -7.72 -14.00 -19.54
C THR A 76 -8.45 -12.66 -19.63
N ILE A 77 -8.42 -11.87 -18.55
CA ILE A 77 -9.01 -10.52 -18.52
C ILE A 77 -8.15 -9.53 -19.33
N ALA A 78 -6.83 -9.59 -19.17
CA ALA A 78 -5.92 -8.60 -19.76
C ALA A 78 -6.01 -8.56 -21.31
N VAL A 79 -6.19 -9.70 -21.97
CA VAL A 79 -6.36 -9.73 -23.44
C VAL A 79 -7.63 -9.03 -23.91
N GLN A 80 -8.66 -8.89 -23.05
CA GLN A 80 -9.89 -8.16 -23.39
C GLN A 80 -9.68 -6.66 -23.56
N SER A 81 -8.55 -6.14 -23.08
CA SER A 81 -8.21 -4.71 -23.13
C SER A 81 -7.80 -4.24 -24.55
N GLY A 82 -7.41 -5.16 -25.44
CA GLY A 82 -6.83 -4.83 -26.73
C GLY A 82 -5.37 -4.34 -26.69
N LEU A 83 -4.74 -4.30 -25.50
CA LEU A 83 -3.33 -3.89 -25.35
C LEU A 83 -2.36 -4.86 -26.02
N ALA A 84 -2.71 -6.13 -26.06
CA ALA A 84 -1.99 -7.18 -26.79
C ALA A 84 -2.94 -8.33 -27.13
N ASN A 85 -2.63 -9.08 -28.19
CA ASN A 85 -3.42 -10.20 -28.65
C ASN A 85 -3.01 -11.54 -28.02
N SER A 86 -1.98 -11.55 -27.18
CA SER A 86 -1.45 -12.74 -26.52
C SER A 86 -1.41 -12.60 -25.01
N GLN A 87 -1.80 -13.64 -24.31
CA GLN A 87 -1.69 -13.73 -22.84
C GLN A 87 -0.24 -13.63 -22.35
N SER A 88 0.74 -14.07 -23.17
CA SER A 88 2.17 -13.98 -22.84
C SER A 88 2.72 -12.54 -22.77
N ALA A 89 1.98 -11.56 -23.30
CA ALA A 89 2.35 -10.14 -23.20
C ALA A 89 2.06 -9.53 -21.82
N PHE A 90 1.39 -10.27 -20.94
CA PHE A 90 1.03 -9.80 -19.60
C PHE A 90 1.73 -10.61 -18.51
N THR A 91 2.24 -9.91 -17.52
CA THR A 91 2.79 -10.48 -16.28
C THR A 91 1.83 -10.21 -15.14
N VAL A 92 1.17 -11.24 -14.64
CA VAL A 92 0.24 -11.15 -13.50
C VAL A 92 0.86 -11.84 -12.31
N THR A 93 1.01 -11.12 -11.20
CA THR A 93 1.73 -11.61 -10.02
C THR A 93 0.84 -11.58 -8.79
N LEU A 94 0.70 -12.73 -8.12
CA LEU A 94 0.16 -12.82 -6.77
C LEU A 94 1.28 -12.51 -5.77
N LEU A 95 1.11 -11.43 -4.99
CA LEU A 95 2.09 -10.94 -4.02
C LEU A 95 1.82 -11.50 -2.61
N ASN A 96 2.89 -11.83 -1.87
CA ASN A 96 2.83 -12.31 -0.49
C ASN A 96 2.66 -11.16 0.51
N SER A 97 1.60 -10.36 0.35
CA SER A 97 1.33 -9.22 1.20
C SER A 97 0.05 -9.39 2.01
N PRO A 98 0.05 -9.01 3.31
CA PRO A 98 -1.13 -8.99 4.18
C PRO A 98 -2.02 -7.77 3.98
N VAL A 99 -1.64 -6.84 3.10
CA VAL A 99 -2.38 -5.61 2.82
C VAL A 99 -3.35 -5.85 1.66
N ASN A 100 -4.60 -5.42 1.78
CA ASN A 100 -5.54 -5.44 0.65
C ASN A 100 -5.06 -4.45 -0.40
N ASN A 101 -4.56 -4.94 -1.53
CA ASN A 101 -4.10 -4.09 -2.64
C ASN A 101 -4.08 -4.83 -3.98
N ALA A 102 -4.29 -4.09 -5.06
CA ALA A 102 -3.95 -4.45 -6.41
C ALA A 102 -3.42 -3.19 -7.11
N PHE A 103 -2.59 -3.35 -8.11
CA PHE A 103 -2.08 -2.24 -8.91
C PHE A 103 -1.49 -2.75 -10.22
N ALA A 104 -1.38 -1.86 -11.19
CA ALA A 104 -0.69 -2.16 -12.43
C ALA A 104 0.29 -1.05 -12.81
N VAL A 105 1.35 -1.46 -13.50
CA VAL A 105 2.35 -0.53 -14.05
C VAL A 105 2.43 -0.67 -15.57
N PRO A 106 2.96 0.32 -16.29
CA PRO A 106 3.12 0.23 -17.74
C PRO A 106 3.81 -1.05 -18.19
N GLY A 107 3.52 -1.51 -19.39
CA GLY A 107 4.13 -2.72 -19.94
C GLY A 107 3.36 -4.02 -19.65
N GLY A 108 2.14 -3.94 -19.11
CA GLY A 108 1.29 -5.13 -18.89
C GLY A 108 1.60 -5.90 -17.62
N TYR A 109 2.24 -5.28 -16.64
CA TYR A 109 2.50 -5.86 -15.32
C TYR A 109 1.35 -5.54 -14.38
N VAL A 110 0.68 -6.57 -13.86
CA VAL A 110 -0.48 -6.48 -12.98
C VAL A 110 -0.20 -7.26 -11.69
N TYR A 111 -0.53 -6.68 -10.57
CA TYR A 111 -0.27 -7.24 -9.25
C TYR A 111 -1.55 -7.29 -8.43
N VAL A 112 -1.69 -8.35 -7.65
CA VAL A 112 -2.73 -8.46 -6.63
C VAL A 112 -2.13 -9.14 -5.40
N THR A 113 -2.49 -8.68 -4.21
CA THR A 113 -2.04 -9.27 -2.97
C THR A 113 -2.90 -10.47 -2.57
N ARG A 114 -2.31 -11.45 -1.87
CA ARG A 114 -3.05 -12.59 -1.35
C ARG A 114 -4.16 -12.19 -0.39
N GLN A 115 -3.95 -11.11 0.37
CA GLN A 115 -4.96 -10.60 1.28
C GLN A 115 -6.22 -10.14 0.55
N LEU A 116 -6.06 -9.41 -0.56
CA LEU A 116 -7.18 -8.98 -1.38
C LEU A 116 -7.87 -10.16 -2.06
N VAL A 117 -7.12 -11.16 -2.56
CA VAL A 117 -7.71 -12.39 -3.11
C VAL A 117 -8.52 -13.13 -2.03
N GLY A 118 -8.03 -13.19 -0.79
CA GLY A 118 -8.75 -13.79 0.34
C GLY A 118 -10.06 -13.08 0.69
N LEU A 119 -10.18 -11.78 0.43
CA LEU A 119 -11.41 -11.00 0.64
C LEU A 119 -12.49 -11.31 -0.41
N MET A 120 -12.11 -11.61 -1.65
CA MET A 120 -13.04 -11.87 -2.76
C MET A 120 -13.88 -13.13 -2.52
N ASN A 121 -15.08 -13.18 -3.09
CA ASN A 121 -16.06 -14.24 -2.86
C ASN A 121 -16.33 -15.13 -4.08
N ASN A 122 -15.84 -14.76 -5.26
CA ASN A 122 -15.96 -15.53 -6.48
C ASN A 122 -14.91 -15.09 -7.52
N GLU A 123 -14.76 -15.90 -8.58
CA GLU A 123 -13.78 -15.67 -9.65
C GLU A 123 -14.05 -14.38 -10.44
N ALA A 124 -15.33 -14.02 -10.64
CA ALA A 124 -15.68 -12.80 -11.33
C ALA A 124 -15.25 -11.54 -10.56
N GLU A 125 -15.22 -11.57 -9.21
CA GLU A 125 -14.68 -10.47 -8.40
C GLU A 125 -13.17 -10.33 -8.59
N LEU A 126 -12.42 -11.43 -8.61
CA LEU A 126 -10.99 -11.42 -8.94
C LEU A 126 -10.74 -10.88 -10.36
N ALA A 127 -11.51 -11.36 -11.33
CA ALA A 127 -11.47 -10.90 -12.70
C ALA A 127 -11.80 -9.39 -12.81
N GLY A 128 -12.74 -8.91 -12.00
CA GLY A 128 -13.16 -7.50 -11.93
C GLY A 128 -12.04 -6.59 -11.44
N VAL A 129 -11.39 -6.94 -10.35
CA VAL A 129 -10.24 -6.19 -9.82
C VAL A 129 -9.09 -6.17 -10.82
N LEU A 130 -8.71 -7.33 -11.37
CA LEU A 130 -7.64 -7.41 -12.36
C LEU A 130 -8.00 -6.65 -13.64
N GLY A 131 -9.28 -6.65 -14.04
CA GLY A 131 -9.80 -5.87 -15.16
C GLY A 131 -9.75 -4.36 -14.93
N HIS A 132 -10.02 -3.91 -13.71
CA HIS A 132 -9.87 -2.52 -13.29
C HIS A 132 -8.40 -2.07 -13.41
N GLU A 133 -7.46 -2.87 -12.92
CA GLU A 133 -6.02 -2.59 -13.02
C GLU A 133 -5.53 -2.52 -14.47
N VAL A 134 -5.96 -3.48 -15.28
CA VAL A 134 -5.71 -3.47 -16.73
C VAL A 134 -6.34 -2.24 -17.38
N GLY A 135 -7.50 -1.77 -16.91
CA GLY A 135 -8.13 -0.52 -17.32
C GLY A 135 -7.23 0.69 -17.11
N HIS A 136 -6.55 0.78 -15.97
CA HIS A 136 -5.56 1.84 -15.70
C HIS A 136 -4.40 1.83 -16.71
N VAL A 137 -3.90 0.64 -17.06
CA VAL A 137 -2.86 0.49 -18.11
C VAL A 137 -3.39 0.88 -19.46
N ALA A 138 -4.58 0.38 -19.84
CA ALA A 138 -5.18 0.64 -21.15
C ALA A 138 -5.48 2.14 -21.39
N ALA A 139 -5.93 2.84 -20.35
CA ALA A 139 -6.17 4.27 -20.39
C ALA A 139 -4.90 5.12 -20.12
N ARG A 140 -3.72 4.51 -19.92
CA ARG A 140 -2.44 5.16 -19.61
C ARG A 140 -2.56 6.17 -18.47
N HIS A 141 -3.30 5.83 -17.40
CA HIS A 141 -3.55 6.76 -16.30
C HIS A 141 -2.28 7.24 -15.63
N SER A 142 -1.27 6.40 -15.44
CA SER A 142 0.04 6.78 -14.88
C SER A 142 0.75 7.82 -15.74
N ALA A 143 0.82 7.63 -17.07
CA ALA A 143 1.45 8.57 -17.99
C ALA A 143 0.68 9.92 -18.04
N ARG A 144 -0.65 9.87 -18.09
CA ARG A 144 -1.52 11.07 -18.07
C ARG A 144 -1.36 11.87 -16.78
N ARG A 145 -1.24 11.19 -15.63
CA ARG A 145 -0.98 11.83 -14.35
C ARG A 145 0.40 12.49 -14.31
N GLN A 146 1.45 11.79 -14.75
CA GLN A 146 2.80 12.33 -14.79
C GLN A 146 2.89 13.57 -15.67
N ALA A 147 2.27 13.55 -16.85
CA ALA A 147 2.18 14.71 -17.73
C ALA A 147 1.47 15.90 -17.06
N THR A 148 0.37 15.65 -16.33
CA THR A 148 -0.36 16.69 -15.58
C THR A 148 0.49 17.25 -14.45
N SER A 149 1.19 16.40 -13.68
CA SER A 149 2.08 16.84 -12.60
C SER A 149 3.24 17.69 -13.12
N GLN A 150 3.88 17.26 -14.21
CA GLN A 150 4.95 18.05 -14.85
C GLN A 150 4.44 19.41 -15.35
N ARG A 151 3.27 19.43 -15.97
CA ARG A 151 2.64 20.69 -16.40
C ARG A 151 2.33 21.61 -15.21
N ASN A 152 1.78 21.05 -14.12
CA ASN A 152 1.47 21.82 -12.92
C ASN A 152 2.72 22.34 -12.22
N GLN A 153 3.80 21.53 -12.16
CA GLN A 153 5.10 21.98 -11.65
C GLN A 153 5.67 23.14 -12.51
N LEU A 154 5.61 23.02 -13.83
CA LEU A 154 6.06 24.08 -14.74
C LEU A 154 5.25 25.36 -14.55
N LEU A 155 3.91 25.26 -14.44
CA LEU A 155 3.04 26.40 -14.17
C LEU A 155 3.30 26.99 -12.77
N GLY A 156 3.56 26.14 -11.76
CA GLY A 156 3.94 26.56 -10.41
C GLY A 156 5.26 27.35 -10.39
N VAL A 157 6.27 26.88 -11.11
CA VAL A 157 7.56 27.58 -11.27
C VAL A 157 7.37 28.94 -11.96
N LEU A 158 6.57 29.01 -13.05
CA LEU A 158 6.25 30.27 -13.72
C LEU A 158 5.48 31.23 -12.80
N GLY A 159 4.54 30.73 -12.00
CA GLY A 159 3.82 31.50 -10.99
C GLY A 159 4.73 32.05 -9.89
N GLN A 160 5.68 31.23 -9.41
CA GLN A 160 6.66 31.65 -8.41
C GLN A 160 7.65 32.68 -8.92
N VAL A 161 8.10 32.58 -10.17
CA VAL A 161 8.95 33.58 -10.82
C VAL A 161 8.23 34.92 -10.95
N LEU A 162 6.92 34.89 -11.24
CA LEU A 162 6.10 36.10 -11.34
C LEU A 162 5.74 36.68 -9.96
N ALA A 163 5.63 35.86 -8.91
CA ALA A 163 5.24 36.27 -7.56
C ALA A 163 6.43 36.68 -6.67
N GLY A 164 7.68 36.41 -7.08
CA GLY A 164 8.87 36.74 -6.30
C GLY A 164 9.00 36.04 -4.95
N ALA A 165 8.29 34.90 -4.72
CA ALA A 165 8.28 34.18 -3.47
C ALA A 165 9.06 32.85 -3.59
N VAL A 166 10.28 32.83 -3.06
CA VAL A 166 11.06 31.60 -2.86
C VAL A 166 10.61 30.97 -1.55
N LEU A 167 9.71 29.99 -1.60
CA LEU A 167 9.43 29.11 -0.47
C LEU A 167 10.34 27.88 -0.58
N GLY A 168 11.32 27.79 0.33
CA GLY A 168 12.30 26.72 0.35
C GLY A 168 11.69 25.34 0.57
N ASP A 169 11.91 24.45 -0.39
CA ASP A 169 11.63 23.01 -0.30
C ASP A 169 12.68 22.37 0.63
N THR A 170 12.38 22.26 1.93
CA THR A 170 13.35 21.81 2.93
C THR A 170 13.42 20.27 2.99
N ALA A 171 14.63 19.74 2.84
CA ALA A 171 14.94 18.31 2.82
C ALA A 171 14.50 17.52 4.09
N VAL A 172 14.30 18.19 5.23
CA VAL A 172 13.73 17.57 6.45
C VAL A 172 12.27 17.15 6.25
N GLY A 173 11.52 17.88 5.42
CA GLY A 173 10.16 17.48 5.05
C GLY A 173 10.11 16.16 4.30
N ARG A 174 11.17 15.78 3.57
CA ARG A 174 11.24 14.52 2.82
C ARG A 174 11.63 13.32 3.71
N GLY A 175 12.70 13.41 4.49
CA GLY A 175 13.12 12.29 5.38
C GLY A 175 12.12 12.01 6.51
N LEU A 176 11.46 13.05 7.04
CA LEU A 176 10.37 12.90 8.01
C LEU A 176 9.03 12.54 7.33
N GLY A 177 8.85 12.91 6.07
CA GLY A 177 7.74 12.49 5.23
C GLY A 177 7.78 11.01 4.90
N GLU A 178 8.97 10.43 4.72
CA GLU A 178 9.16 8.98 4.52
C GLU A 178 8.84 8.18 5.77
N LEU A 179 9.17 8.67 6.96
CA LEU A 179 8.68 8.12 8.24
C LEU A 179 7.14 8.25 8.39
N ALA A 180 6.57 9.28 7.77
CA ALA A 180 5.13 9.53 7.81
C ALA A 180 4.35 8.76 6.73
N SER A 181 5.00 8.32 5.66
CA SER A 181 4.37 7.55 4.58
C SER A 181 4.61 6.06 4.78
N THR A 182 3.54 5.31 4.96
CA THR A 182 3.56 3.84 5.11
C THR A 182 3.94 3.10 3.83
N ALA A 183 4.10 3.79 2.72
CA ALA A 183 4.69 3.32 1.47
C ALA A 183 4.89 4.53 0.54
N PRO A 184 6.11 5.10 0.42
CA PRO A 184 6.36 6.25 -0.46
C PRO A 184 5.95 6.01 -1.91
N GLN A 185 6.00 4.77 -2.37
CA GLN A 185 5.65 4.40 -3.73
C GLN A 185 4.15 4.23 -3.96
N LEU A 186 3.38 3.78 -2.96
CA LEU A 186 1.91 3.69 -3.08
C LEU A 186 1.25 5.07 -3.22
N ALA A 187 1.76 6.10 -2.52
CA ALA A 187 1.27 7.46 -2.66
C ALA A 187 1.44 8.01 -4.10
N THR A 188 2.41 7.49 -4.86
CA THR A 188 2.60 7.84 -6.27
C THR A 188 1.60 7.16 -7.21
N LEU A 189 0.87 6.13 -6.76
CA LEU A 189 -0.11 5.39 -7.55
C LEU A 189 -1.55 5.88 -7.39
N SER A 190 -1.82 6.89 -6.55
CA SER A 190 -3.18 7.43 -6.37
C SER A 190 -3.71 8.05 -7.67
N TYR A 191 -4.91 7.64 -8.07
CA TYR A 191 -5.59 8.12 -9.26
C TYR A 191 -6.69 9.14 -8.91
N SER A 192 -7.06 9.98 -9.87
CA SER A 192 -8.19 10.88 -9.69
C SER A 192 -9.53 10.11 -9.75
N ARG A 193 -10.59 10.66 -9.14
CA ARG A 193 -11.93 10.05 -9.19
C ARG A 193 -12.39 9.73 -10.63
N ASN A 194 -12.11 10.60 -11.58
CA ASN A 194 -12.48 10.37 -12.99
C ASN A 194 -11.71 9.21 -13.60
N GLN A 195 -10.42 9.05 -13.26
CA GLN A 195 -9.62 7.91 -13.70
C GLN A 195 -10.11 6.60 -13.10
N GLU A 196 -10.56 6.62 -11.85
CA GLU A 196 -11.18 5.47 -11.20
C GLU A 196 -12.47 5.03 -11.90
N ILE A 197 -13.35 5.99 -12.22
CA ILE A 197 -14.60 5.73 -12.96
C ILE A 197 -14.30 5.18 -14.37
N GLU A 198 -13.30 5.73 -15.07
CA GLU A 198 -12.87 5.24 -16.37
C GLU A 198 -12.34 3.80 -16.27
N ALA A 199 -11.56 3.48 -15.25
CA ALA A 199 -11.04 2.13 -15.00
C ALA A 199 -12.17 1.14 -14.63
N ASP A 200 -13.17 1.55 -13.83
CA ASP A 200 -14.35 0.74 -13.54
C ASP A 200 -15.15 0.42 -14.81
N GLN A 201 -15.37 1.43 -15.68
CA GLN A 201 -16.06 1.23 -16.95
C GLN A 201 -15.34 0.21 -17.85
N LEU A 202 -14.02 0.32 -17.96
CA LEU A 202 -13.20 -0.62 -18.72
C LEU A 202 -13.23 -2.01 -18.09
N GLY A 203 -13.09 -2.11 -16.76
CA GLY A 203 -13.15 -3.38 -16.04
C GLY A 203 -14.47 -4.12 -16.24
N VAL A 204 -15.62 -3.42 -16.17
CA VAL A 204 -16.95 -3.97 -16.44
C VAL A 204 -17.05 -4.48 -17.89
N GLN A 205 -16.50 -3.74 -18.87
CA GLN A 205 -16.48 -4.18 -20.27
C GLN A 205 -15.62 -5.45 -20.44
N TYR A 206 -14.46 -5.53 -19.77
CA TYR A 206 -13.58 -6.69 -19.85
C TYR A 206 -14.20 -7.92 -19.21
N LEU A 207 -14.89 -7.77 -18.06
CA LEU A 207 -15.68 -8.84 -17.45
C LEU A 207 -16.71 -9.41 -18.44
N SER A 208 -17.52 -8.54 -19.05
CA SER A 208 -18.56 -8.93 -20.00
C SER A 208 -18.00 -9.65 -21.21
N ARG A 209 -16.88 -9.15 -21.79
CA ARG A 209 -16.20 -9.77 -22.94
C ARG A 209 -15.60 -11.14 -22.60
N ALA A 210 -15.15 -11.33 -21.36
CA ALA A 210 -14.63 -12.60 -20.88
C ALA A 210 -15.72 -13.58 -20.41
N GLY A 211 -17.01 -13.19 -20.45
CA GLY A 211 -18.15 -14.02 -20.07
C GLY A 211 -18.41 -14.06 -18.57
N TYR A 212 -17.77 -13.21 -17.78
CA TYR A 212 -18.04 -13.05 -16.34
C TYR A 212 -19.24 -12.15 -16.08
N ASP A 213 -19.87 -12.35 -14.93
CA ASP A 213 -20.94 -11.47 -14.44
C ASP A 213 -20.39 -10.07 -14.13
N PRO A 214 -20.76 -9.03 -14.88
CA PRO A 214 -20.22 -7.68 -14.67
C PRO A 214 -20.64 -7.06 -13.33
N ARG A 215 -21.69 -7.58 -12.65
CA ARG A 215 -22.11 -7.15 -11.31
C ARG A 215 -21.03 -7.43 -10.26
N ALA A 216 -20.08 -8.32 -10.54
CA ALA A 216 -18.96 -8.61 -9.66
C ALA A 216 -18.09 -7.38 -9.37
N MET A 217 -18.03 -6.38 -10.27
CA MET A 217 -17.38 -5.11 -9.96
C MET A 217 -18.03 -4.38 -8.79
N ALA A 218 -19.35 -4.34 -8.74
CA ALA A 218 -20.07 -3.70 -7.63
C ALA A 218 -19.91 -4.48 -6.33
N THR A 219 -19.96 -5.82 -6.36
CA THR A 219 -19.84 -6.64 -5.14
C THR A 219 -18.45 -6.59 -4.53
N VAL A 220 -17.37 -6.57 -5.34
CA VAL A 220 -16.00 -6.42 -4.80
C VAL A 220 -15.77 -5.03 -4.21
N LEU A 221 -16.31 -3.96 -4.81
CA LEU A 221 -16.26 -2.62 -4.23
C LEU A 221 -17.02 -2.53 -2.90
N GLN A 222 -18.15 -3.22 -2.76
CA GLN A 222 -18.89 -3.35 -1.50
C GLN A 222 -18.04 -4.07 -0.43
N SER A 223 -17.40 -5.19 -0.79
CA SER A 223 -16.54 -5.94 0.11
C SER A 223 -15.34 -5.11 0.57
N LEU A 224 -14.72 -4.33 -0.32
CA LEU A 224 -13.64 -3.40 0.01
C LEU A 224 -14.11 -2.28 0.95
N ALA A 225 -15.27 -1.69 0.68
CA ALA A 225 -15.84 -0.66 1.55
C ALA A 225 -16.16 -1.21 2.96
N ALA A 226 -16.73 -2.41 3.03
CA ALA A 226 -17.03 -3.08 4.30
C ALA A 226 -15.76 -3.44 5.08
N GLN A 227 -14.71 -3.92 4.40
CA GLN A 227 -13.41 -4.20 5.02
C GLN A 227 -12.78 -2.92 5.59
N ASN A 228 -12.80 -1.82 4.82
CA ASN A 228 -12.28 -0.54 5.28
C ASN A 228 -13.01 -0.01 6.52
N ALA A 229 -14.33 -0.15 6.57
CA ALA A 229 -15.13 0.24 7.73
C ALA A 229 -14.82 -0.62 8.96
N LEU A 230 -14.67 -1.93 8.77
CA LEU A 230 -14.27 -2.86 9.83
C LEU A 230 -12.89 -2.52 10.38
N ASP A 231 -11.89 -2.32 9.51
CA ASP A 231 -10.52 -1.97 9.90
C ASP A 231 -10.48 -0.65 10.69
N ALA A 232 -11.21 0.37 10.25
CA ALA A 232 -11.34 1.63 10.97
C ALA A 232 -11.91 1.44 12.38
N THR A 233 -12.97 0.63 12.50
CA THR A 233 -13.59 0.31 13.79
C THR A 233 -12.63 -0.43 14.72
N LEU A 234 -11.95 -1.46 14.23
CA LEU A 234 -11.02 -2.28 15.01
C LEU A 234 -9.78 -1.52 15.47
N GLN A 235 -9.36 -0.54 14.69
CA GLN A 235 -8.20 0.29 14.98
C GLN A 235 -8.56 1.57 15.75
N GLY A 236 -9.84 1.77 16.09
CA GLY A 236 -10.31 2.97 16.80
C GLY A 236 -10.10 4.26 16.02
N ARG A 237 -9.99 4.16 14.69
CA ARG A 237 -9.80 5.31 13.78
C ARG A 237 -11.13 5.90 13.36
N SER A 238 -11.13 7.20 13.05
CA SER A 238 -12.21 7.77 12.25
C SER A 238 -12.20 7.12 10.85
N THR A 239 -13.35 6.93 10.25
CA THR A 239 -13.49 6.44 8.86
C THR A 239 -12.80 7.34 7.83
N ALA A 240 -12.34 8.52 8.24
CA ALA A 240 -11.57 9.47 7.42
C ALA A 240 -10.08 9.09 7.24
N SER A 241 -9.53 8.18 8.07
CA SER A 241 -8.15 7.70 7.87
C SER A 241 -8.12 6.62 6.78
N ILE A 242 -7.41 6.91 5.72
CA ILE A 242 -7.44 6.18 4.44
C ILE A 242 -6.64 4.87 4.55
N PRO A 243 -7.25 3.66 4.35
CA PRO A 243 -6.51 2.41 4.22
C PRO A 243 -5.62 2.38 2.96
N ALA A 244 -4.64 1.47 2.91
CA ALA A 244 -3.69 1.37 1.80
C ALA A 244 -4.38 1.28 0.42
N TRP A 245 -5.41 0.43 0.26
CA TRP A 245 -6.21 0.35 -0.95
C TRP A 245 -6.88 1.70 -1.30
N ALA A 246 -7.55 2.33 -0.35
CA ALA A 246 -8.27 3.59 -0.60
C ALA A 246 -7.33 4.79 -0.79
N SER A 247 -6.03 4.66 -0.48
CA SER A 247 -5.03 5.69 -0.79
C SER A 247 -4.64 5.67 -2.26
N THR A 248 -4.64 4.49 -2.89
CA THR A 248 -4.37 4.32 -4.33
C THR A 248 -5.64 4.43 -5.16
N HIS A 249 -6.79 3.93 -4.64
CA HIS A 249 -8.09 3.88 -5.30
C HIS A 249 -9.16 4.51 -4.42
N PRO A 250 -9.29 5.84 -4.45
CA PRO A 250 -10.16 6.57 -3.53
C PRO A 250 -11.63 6.22 -3.70
N ASP A 251 -12.34 6.23 -2.56
CA ASP A 251 -13.79 6.25 -2.44
C ASP A 251 -14.52 5.04 -3.08
N PRO A 252 -14.20 3.79 -2.66
CA PRO A 252 -14.86 2.61 -3.21
C PRO A 252 -16.37 2.63 -2.98
N ALA A 253 -16.85 3.22 -1.86
CA ALA A 253 -18.27 3.24 -1.54
C ALA A 253 -19.09 4.08 -2.53
N SER A 254 -18.59 5.25 -2.96
CA SER A 254 -19.29 6.08 -3.96
C SER A 254 -19.27 5.44 -5.35
N ARG A 255 -18.28 4.59 -5.65
CA ARG A 255 -18.14 3.90 -6.94
C ARG A 255 -19.09 2.72 -7.10
N VAL A 256 -19.59 2.13 -5.99
CA VAL A 256 -20.54 1.01 -6.01
C VAL A 256 -21.77 1.31 -6.86
N GLN A 257 -22.41 2.47 -6.66
CA GLN A 257 -23.63 2.82 -7.39
C GLN A 257 -23.36 2.97 -8.90
N ASN A 258 -22.22 3.53 -9.26
CA ASN A 258 -21.78 3.62 -10.65
C ASN A 258 -21.56 2.22 -11.27
N ALA A 259 -20.87 1.34 -10.56
CA ALA A 259 -20.62 -0.03 -11.01
C ALA A 259 -21.92 -0.84 -11.18
N VAL A 260 -22.91 -0.66 -10.28
CA VAL A 260 -24.25 -1.26 -10.42
C VAL A 260 -24.91 -0.78 -11.71
N SER A 261 -24.85 0.53 -11.99
CA SER A 261 -25.46 1.11 -13.20
C SER A 261 -24.77 0.62 -14.48
N LEU A 262 -23.45 0.52 -14.48
CA LEU A 262 -22.64 0.01 -15.59
C LEU A 262 -22.91 -1.47 -15.90
N ALA A 263 -23.19 -2.27 -14.86
CA ALA A 263 -23.46 -3.70 -14.98
C ALA A 263 -24.95 -4.02 -15.27
N ALA A 264 -25.81 -3.00 -15.39
CA ALA A 264 -27.26 -3.21 -15.57
C ALA A 264 -27.56 -4.03 -16.81
N GLY A 265 -28.37 -5.09 -16.65
CA GLY A 265 -28.75 -6.02 -17.73
C GLY A 265 -27.66 -7.01 -18.15
N GLY A 266 -26.44 -6.89 -17.58
CA GLY A 266 -25.37 -7.83 -17.83
C GLY A 266 -25.61 -9.18 -17.16
N THR A 267 -25.13 -10.25 -17.81
CA THR A 267 -25.18 -11.62 -17.29
C THR A 267 -23.84 -12.29 -17.53
N GLY A 268 -23.51 -13.30 -16.72
CA GLY A 268 -22.28 -14.05 -16.87
C GLY A 268 -22.07 -15.03 -15.73
N VAL A 269 -20.93 -15.70 -15.73
CA VAL A 269 -20.58 -16.66 -14.68
C VAL A 269 -19.86 -15.98 -13.52
N THR A 270 -20.10 -16.44 -12.32
CA THR A 270 -19.35 -16.01 -11.13
C THR A 270 -18.26 -17.01 -10.71
N ASN A 271 -18.45 -18.31 -11.05
CA ASN A 271 -17.55 -19.41 -10.69
C ASN A 271 -17.21 -19.46 -9.19
N LYS A 272 -18.18 -19.19 -8.30
CA LYS A 272 -17.99 -19.10 -6.86
C LYS A 272 -17.35 -20.36 -6.27
N ASP A 273 -17.89 -21.55 -6.55
CA ASP A 273 -17.41 -22.78 -5.94
C ASP A 273 -16.00 -23.19 -6.43
N VAL A 274 -15.72 -22.92 -7.70
CA VAL A 274 -14.37 -23.11 -8.27
C VAL A 274 -13.39 -22.19 -7.53
N PHE A 275 -13.70 -20.91 -7.45
CA PHE A 275 -12.87 -19.93 -6.76
C PHE A 275 -12.60 -20.33 -5.31
N LEU A 276 -13.64 -20.64 -4.53
CA LEU A 276 -13.49 -21.04 -3.13
C LEU A 276 -12.60 -22.28 -2.98
N SER A 277 -12.71 -23.27 -3.91
CA SER A 277 -11.83 -24.43 -3.90
C SER A 277 -10.38 -24.09 -4.22
N ARG A 278 -10.13 -23.05 -5.04
CA ARG A 278 -8.78 -22.63 -5.43
C ARG A 278 -8.07 -21.83 -4.35
N ILE A 279 -8.81 -21.03 -3.58
CA ILE A 279 -8.23 -20.21 -2.50
C ILE A 279 -8.22 -20.91 -1.15
N ASP A 280 -8.76 -22.11 -1.04
CA ASP A 280 -8.66 -22.91 0.19
C ASP A 280 -7.19 -23.13 0.56
N GLY A 281 -6.85 -22.91 1.85
CA GLY A 281 -5.47 -22.93 2.32
C GLY A 281 -4.64 -21.66 2.03
N LEU A 282 -5.19 -20.64 1.33
CA LEU A 282 -4.47 -19.39 1.07
C LEU A 282 -4.09 -18.72 2.40
N MET A 283 -2.82 -18.33 2.54
CA MET A 283 -2.34 -17.59 3.71
C MET A 283 -3.13 -16.29 3.89
N TYR A 284 -3.55 -15.98 5.12
CA TYR A 284 -4.36 -14.82 5.47
C TYR A 284 -3.69 -14.01 6.60
N GLY A 285 -3.66 -12.70 6.47
CA GLY A 285 -2.96 -11.82 7.42
C GLY A 285 -1.44 -11.88 7.26
N ASP A 286 -0.69 -11.64 8.32
CA ASP A 286 0.77 -11.57 8.28
C ASP A 286 1.43 -12.93 8.03
N ASP A 287 2.61 -12.88 7.38
CA ASP A 287 3.50 -14.03 7.23
C ASP A 287 4.45 -14.09 8.45
N PRO A 288 4.49 -15.19 9.21
CA PRO A 288 5.41 -15.33 10.35
C PRO A 288 6.88 -15.09 9.99
N GLN A 289 7.29 -15.30 8.75
CA GLN A 289 8.66 -15.00 8.31
C GLN A 289 8.97 -13.50 8.30
N GLN A 290 7.94 -12.66 8.19
CA GLN A 290 8.04 -11.20 8.21
C GLN A 290 7.56 -10.60 9.55
N GLY A 291 7.14 -11.45 10.48
CA GLY A 291 6.53 -11.05 11.74
C GLY A 291 5.00 -10.97 11.65
N VAL A 292 4.34 -11.03 12.80
CA VAL A 292 2.87 -11.09 12.92
C VAL A 292 2.38 -10.05 13.91
N ILE A 293 1.32 -9.36 13.56
CA ILE A 293 0.58 -8.47 14.46
C ILE A 293 -0.58 -9.25 15.07
N GLU A 294 -0.56 -9.44 16.39
CA GLU A 294 -1.67 -9.98 17.15
C GLU A 294 -2.21 -8.91 18.11
N ALA A 295 -3.43 -8.45 17.87
CA ALA A 295 -4.00 -7.27 18.50
C ALA A 295 -3.08 -6.03 18.34
N ASN A 296 -2.50 -5.52 19.39
CA ASN A 296 -1.55 -4.40 19.38
C ASN A 296 -0.09 -4.83 19.64
N THR A 297 0.22 -6.13 19.54
CA THR A 297 1.57 -6.66 19.77
C THR A 297 2.15 -7.22 18.47
N PHE A 298 3.35 -6.77 18.13
CA PHE A 298 4.15 -7.33 17.04
C PHE A 298 5.04 -8.46 17.57
N LEU A 299 5.06 -9.58 16.87
CA LEU A 299 5.82 -10.78 17.18
C LEU A 299 6.62 -11.20 15.95
N HIS A 300 7.95 -11.27 16.05
CA HIS A 300 8.78 -11.77 14.96
C HIS A 300 9.56 -13.01 15.40
N PRO A 301 9.11 -14.23 15.03
CA PRO A 301 9.73 -15.46 15.50
C PRO A 301 11.18 -15.63 15.07
N GLY A 302 11.53 -15.30 13.84
CA GLY A 302 12.89 -15.39 13.31
C GLY A 302 13.88 -14.44 13.98
N MET A 303 13.48 -13.20 14.22
CA MET A 303 14.30 -12.19 14.94
C MET A 303 14.22 -12.35 16.46
N ARG A 304 13.33 -13.20 16.95
CA ARG A 304 13.12 -13.44 18.40
C ARG A 304 12.76 -12.15 19.15
N LEU A 305 12.02 -11.25 18.56
CA LEU A 305 11.59 -9.99 19.19
C LEU A 305 10.07 -9.82 19.27
N ALA A 306 9.63 -9.07 20.27
CA ALA A 306 8.25 -8.63 20.40
C ALA A 306 8.20 -7.23 21.02
N PHE A 307 7.18 -6.46 20.64
CA PHE A 307 6.82 -5.20 21.30
C PHE A 307 5.32 -4.94 21.17
N THR A 308 4.80 -4.04 22.00
CA THR A 308 3.39 -3.66 22.01
C THR A 308 3.25 -2.19 21.65
N ALA A 309 2.42 -1.88 20.64
CA ALA A 309 2.11 -0.50 20.27
C ALA A 309 1.30 0.21 21.38
N PRO A 310 1.42 1.54 21.53
CA PRO A 310 0.61 2.28 22.51
C PRO A 310 -0.89 2.17 22.17
N GLN A 311 -1.73 2.38 23.18
CA GLN A 311 -3.17 2.42 22.96
C GLN A 311 -3.55 3.57 22.00
N GLY A 312 -4.46 3.33 21.08
CA GLY A 312 -4.85 4.29 20.05
C GLY A 312 -3.92 4.34 18.83
N PHE A 313 -2.88 3.48 18.81
CA PHE A 313 -2.02 3.31 17.64
C PHE A 313 -2.30 1.97 16.96
N TYR A 314 -2.18 1.95 15.64
CA TYR A 314 -2.24 0.73 14.84
C TYR A 314 -0.91 0.49 14.11
N MET A 315 -0.63 -0.76 13.81
CA MET A 315 0.59 -1.18 13.12
C MET A 315 0.31 -1.65 11.70
N ILE A 316 1.29 -1.43 10.83
CA ILE A 316 1.35 -2.03 9.49
C ILE A 316 2.72 -2.69 9.36
N ASN A 317 2.70 -4.00 9.06
CA ASN A 317 3.90 -4.78 8.83
C ASN A 317 4.28 -4.77 7.35
N SER A 318 5.56 -4.62 7.06
CA SER A 318 6.15 -4.72 5.73
C SER A 318 7.45 -5.54 5.77
N THR A 319 8.06 -5.77 4.63
CA THR A 319 9.34 -6.50 4.52
C THR A 319 10.52 -5.79 5.16
N GLU A 320 10.48 -4.47 5.28
CA GLU A 320 11.61 -3.65 5.72
C GLU A 320 11.41 -3.03 7.09
N ALA A 321 10.15 -2.87 7.51
CA ALA A 321 9.83 -2.14 8.73
C ALA A 321 8.42 -2.45 9.26
N VAL A 322 8.21 -2.18 10.53
CA VAL A 322 6.88 -2.09 11.14
C VAL A 322 6.57 -0.62 11.38
N SER A 323 5.53 -0.12 10.74
CA SER A 323 5.03 1.25 10.94
C SER A 323 3.97 1.27 12.02
N ILE A 324 4.08 2.24 12.95
CA ILE A 324 3.16 2.46 14.06
C ILE A 324 2.54 3.84 13.88
N ASN A 325 1.24 3.92 13.69
CA ASN A 325 0.53 5.13 13.31
C ASN A 325 -0.58 5.45 14.30
N GLY A 326 -0.69 6.73 14.68
CA GLY A 326 -1.74 7.27 15.54
C GLY A 326 -1.88 8.79 15.36
N ASP A 327 -2.94 9.36 15.90
CA ASP A 327 -3.25 10.79 15.76
C ASP A 327 -2.21 11.70 16.46
N THR A 328 -1.56 11.19 17.51
CA THR A 328 -0.59 11.94 18.32
C THR A 328 0.86 11.70 17.92
N GLY A 329 1.12 10.88 16.92
CA GLY A 329 2.47 10.60 16.42
C GLY A 329 2.56 9.40 15.51
N LYS A 330 3.76 9.17 14.99
CA LYS A 330 4.09 8.01 14.16
C LYS A 330 5.44 7.47 14.60
N ALA A 331 5.64 6.16 14.42
CA ALA A 331 6.93 5.53 14.64
C ALA A 331 7.14 4.40 13.62
N GLN A 332 8.38 4.00 13.48
CA GLN A 332 8.77 2.87 12.64
C GLN A 332 9.83 2.05 13.36
N LEU A 333 9.65 0.72 13.44
CA LEU A 333 10.70 -0.22 13.83
C LEU A 333 11.43 -0.70 12.58
N THR A 334 12.75 -0.54 12.55
CA THR A 334 13.59 -1.03 11.47
C THR A 334 15.01 -1.34 11.98
N THR A 335 15.94 -1.64 11.08
CA THR A 335 17.33 -1.89 11.36
C THR A 335 18.24 -1.08 10.44
N ALA A 336 19.52 -0.97 10.80
CA ALA A 336 20.58 -0.41 9.98
C ALA A 336 21.89 -1.13 10.29
N ALA A 337 22.94 -0.87 9.51
CA ALA A 337 24.26 -1.47 9.76
C ALA A 337 24.74 -1.16 11.19
N PHE A 338 25.12 -2.19 11.96
CA PHE A 338 25.57 -2.10 13.34
C PHE A 338 26.96 -2.67 13.50
N SER A 339 27.85 -1.92 14.13
CA SER A 339 29.27 -2.24 14.33
C SER A 339 29.65 -2.38 15.80
N GLY A 340 28.69 -2.70 16.68
CA GLY A 340 28.93 -2.94 18.11
C GLY A 340 28.85 -1.71 19.01
N ASN A 341 28.73 -0.47 18.47
CA ASN A 341 28.55 0.75 19.26
C ASN A 341 27.15 1.33 19.05
N LEU A 342 26.32 1.27 20.08
CA LEU A 342 24.93 1.70 20.02
C LEU A 342 24.78 3.23 19.94
N GLU A 343 25.68 3.99 20.54
CA GLU A 343 25.62 5.46 20.48
C GLU A 343 25.93 5.96 19.07
N ASP A 344 26.98 5.40 18.42
CA ASP A 344 27.34 5.72 17.04
C ASP A 344 26.21 5.28 16.08
N TYR A 345 25.57 4.15 16.37
CA TYR A 345 24.40 3.70 15.63
C TYR A 345 23.27 4.71 15.69
N VAL A 346 22.89 5.18 16.89
CA VAL A 346 21.83 6.17 17.08
C VAL A 346 22.17 7.49 16.37
N ARG A 347 23.43 7.96 16.47
CA ARG A 347 23.87 9.17 15.76
C ARG A 347 23.74 9.04 14.25
N ARG A 348 24.13 7.89 13.67
CA ARG A 348 23.98 7.64 12.22
C ARG A 348 22.50 7.62 11.80
N VAL A 349 21.62 7.04 12.62
CA VAL A 349 20.18 7.06 12.34
C VAL A 349 19.64 8.49 12.33
N PHE A 350 20.01 9.33 13.32
CA PHE A 350 19.64 10.75 13.30
C PHE A 350 20.16 11.49 12.06
N THR A 351 21.40 11.23 11.67
CA THR A 351 21.97 11.83 10.46
C THR A 351 21.20 11.41 9.21
N ALA A 352 20.85 10.13 9.10
CA ALA A 352 20.05 9.62 7.98
C ALA A 352 18.64 10.25 7.93
N LEU A 353 17.97 10.37 9.07
CA LEU A 353 16.65 11.01 9.18
C LEU A 353 16.68 12.51 8.86
N GLY A 354 17.74 13.19 9.21
CA GLY A 354 17.92 14.62 8.96
C GLY A 354 18.15 14.97 7.49
N GLY A 355 18.68 14.07 6.70
CA GLY A 355 19.04 14.33 5.30
C GLY A 355 20.01 15.52 5.18
N GLN A 356 19.60 16.58 4.49
CA GLN A 356 20.39 17.80 4.35
C GLN A 356 20.37 18.71 5.58
N GLN A 357 19.39 18.54 6.49
CA GLN A 357 19.39 19.24 7.78
C GLN A 357 20.15 18.39 8.80
N GLN A 358 21.06 19.02 9.54
CA GLN A 358 21.78 18.35 10.60
C GLN A 358 20.83 18.07 11.79
N LEU A 359 20.22 16.89 11.79
CA LEU A 359 19.41 16.44 12.91
C LEU A 359 20.33 15.72 13.91
N ALA A 360 20.58 16.34 15.06
CA ALA A 360 21.43 15.78 16.12
C ALA A 360 20.65 15.68 17.43
N PRO A 361 20.79 14.58 18.19
CA PRO A 361 20.17 14.46 19.51
C PRO A 361 20.81 15.44 20.49
N GLN A 362 19.99 15.98 21.41
CA GLN A 362 20.46 16.87 22.48
C GLN A 362 21.44 16.16 23.41
N ALA A 363 21.12 14.91 23.79
CA ALA A 363 21.97 14.01 24.56
C ALA A 363 21.58 12.57 24.24
N LEU A 364 22.53 11.65 24.33
CA LEU A 364 22.24 10.22 24.30
C LEU A 364 22.16 9.67 25.72
N GLN A 365 21.18 8.81 25.95
CA GLN A 365 20.96 8.15 27.22
C GLN A 365 21.08 6.64 27.06
N ARG A 366 21.81 5.99 27.99
CA ARG A 366 21.95 4.53 28.05
C ARG A 366 20.91 3.98 29.03
N THR A 367 20.32 2.86 28.69
CA THR A 367 19.37 2.14 29.54
C THR A 367 19.39 0.64 29.23
N THR A 368 18.59 -0.11 29.96
CA THR A 368 18.35 -1.53 29.71
C THR A 368 16.83 -1.76 29.72
N VAL A 369 16.31 -2.37 28.67
CA VAL A 369 14.88 -2.69 28.55
C VAL A 369 14.72 -4.20 28.49
N ASN A 370 14.07 -4.80 29.49
CA ASN A 370 13.83 -6.25 29.59
C ASN A 370 15.12 -7.07 29.36
N GLY A 371 16.24 -6.64 29.94
CA GLY A 371 17.55 -7.28 29.79
C GLY A 371 18.28 -6.99 28.46
N ILE A 372 17.75 -6.11 27.59
CA ILE A 372 18.37 -5.72 26.33
C ILE A 372 19.04 -4.36 26.49
N PRO A 373 20.36 -4.24 26.26
CA PRO A 373 21.05 -2.95 26.25
C PRO A 373 20.43 -2.01 25.22
N ALA A 374 20.19 -0.76 25.60
CA ALA A 374 19.54 0.21 24.77
C ALA A 374 20.16 1.61 24.90
N VAL A 375 20.09 2.39 23.82
CA VAL A 375 20.48 3.80 23.78
C VAL A 375 19.41 4.58 23.05
N TYR A 376 19.07 5.74 23.57
CA TYR A 376 18.11 6.63 22.93
C TYR A 376 18.52 8.10 22.99
N GLY A 377 17.92 8.88 22.11
CA GLY A 377 18.05 10.33 22.08
C GLY A 377 16.83 10.98 21.47
N THR A 378 16.67 12.28 21.74
CA THR A 378 15.61 13.11 21.18
C THR A 378 16.23 14.33 20.51
N ALA A 379 15.76 14.67 19.33
CA ALA A 379 16.09 15.89 18.62
C ALA A 379 14.81 16.65 18.29
N ARG A 380 14.90 17.99 18.25
CA ARG A 380 13.83 18.85 17.77
C ARG A 380 14.06 19.21 16.31
N ALA A 381 13.04 19.10 15.49
CA ALA A 381 13.06 19.46 14.09
C ALA A 381 11.86 20.33 13.72
N THR A 382 11.95 20.98 12.56
CA THR A 382 10.82 21.71 11.96
C THR A 382 10.27 20.93 10.79
N SER A 383 8.98 20.63 10.80
CA SER A 383 8.26 19.99 9.72
C SER A 383 7.17 20.94 9.22
N GLY A 384 7.39 21.52 8.03
CA GLY A 384 6.54 22.61 7.53
C GLY A 384 6.60 23.82 8.46
N GLN A 385 5.45 24.25 9.02
CA GLN A 385 5.36 25.35 9.98
C GLN A 385 5.34 24.89 11.45
N SER A 386 5.41 23.59 11.71
CA SER A 386 5.29 23.00 13.04
C SER A 386 6.61 22.47 13.56
N GLN A 387 6.83 22.60 14.87
CA GLN A 387 7.93 21.91 15.55
C GLN A 387 7.52 20.49 15.93
N VAL A 388 8.45 19.55 15.78
CA VAL A 388 8.28 18.15 16.08
C VAL A 388 9.44 17.61 16.91
N ASP A 389 9.19 16.64 17.76
CA ASP A 389 10.21 15.85 18.41
C ASP A 389 10.45 14.57 17.63
N VAL A 390 11.71 14.27 17.35
CA VAL A 390 12.16 13.03 16.73
C VAL A 390 12.91 12.23 17.78
N VAL A 391 12.46 11.00 18.04
CA VAL A 391 13.10 10.08 18.99
C VAL A 391 13.68 8.91 18.22
N VAL A 392 14.94 8.59 18.49
CA VAL A 392 15.53 7.32 18.08
C VAL A 392 15.80 6.50 19.35
N PHE A 393 15.24 5.30 19.42
CA PHE A 393 15.41 4.36 20.51
C PHE A 393 15.91 3.03 19.98
N ALA A 394 17.19 2.72 20.25
CA ALA A 394 17.89 1.57 19.69
C ALA A 394 18.15 0.50 20.74
N TYR A 395 18.11 -0.78 20.33
CA TYR A 395 18.31 -1.97 21.17
C TYR A 395 19.34 -2.87 20.54
N GLN A 396 20.28 -3.37 21.36
CA GLN A 396 21.30 -4.31 20.92
C GLN A 396 20.82 -5.75 21.16
N PHE A 397 20.51 -6.46 20.08
CA PHE A 397 20.08 -7.86 20.13
C PHE A 397 21.25 -8.85 20.04
N ALA A 398 22.33 -8.49 19.34
CA ALA A 398 23.56 -9.25 19.26
C ALA A 398 24.77 -8.30 19.07
N ASN A 399 25.98 -8.84 18.99
CA ASN A 399 27.17 -8.02 18.78
C ASN A 399 27.19 -7.27 17.44
N ASP A 400 26.48 -7.83 16.45
CA ASP A 400 26.35 -7.33 15.08
C ASP A 400 24.90 -6.96 14.70
N GLN A 401 23.97 -6.99 15.67
CA GLN A 401 22.54 -6.79 15.40
C GLN A 401 21.91 -5.78 16.36
N ALA A 402 21.36 -4.73 15.80
CA ALA A 402 20.57 -3.73 16.49
C ALA A 402 19.27 -3.41 15.73
N TYR A 403 18.23 -3.12 16.49
CA TYR A 403 16.95 -2.62 15.97
C TYR A 403 16.67 -1.27 16.60
N HIS A 404 15.97 -0.39 15.89
CA HIS A 404 15.59 0.88 16.45
C HIS A 404 14.17 1.29 16.08
N PHE A 405 13.53 1.99 16.99
CA PHE A 405 12.40 2.83 16.67
C PHE A 405 12.90 4.23 16.27
N ALA A 406 12.38 4.73 15.16
CA ALA A 406 12.37 6.15 14.86
C ALA A 406 10.95 6.66 15.02
N ALA A 407 10.72 7.63 15.91
CA ALA A 407 9.40 8.15 16.22
C ALA A 407 9.34 9.66 16.01
N ILE A 408 8.18 10.17 15.59
CA ILE A 408 7.90 11.58 15.41
C ILE A 408 6.58 11.95 16.08
N THR A 409 6.59 13.05 16.82
CA THR A 409 5.41 13.60 17.49
C THR A 409 5.40 15.12 17.39
N PRO A 410 4.27 15.79 17.62
CA PRO A 410 4.28 17.22 17.93
C PRO A 410 5.26 17.50 19.07
N ALA A 411 5.82 18.71 19.09
CA ALA A 411 6.80 19.12 20.11
C ALA A 411 6.24 18.92 21.53
N GLY A 412 7.00 18.23 22.38
CA GLY A 412 6.60 17.86 23.75
C GLY A 412 5.80 16.56 23.84
N GLY A 413 5.45 15.92 22.72
CA GLY A 413 4.62 14.71 22.68
C GLY A 413 5.39 13.38 22.75
N ALA A 414 6.71 13.39 22.77
CA ALA A 414 7.56 12.18 22.63
C ALA A 414 7.23 11.06 23.65
N GLY A 415 6.73 11.42 24.83
CA GLY A 415 6.39 10.48 25.91
C GLY A 415 5.29 9.47 25.56
N VAL A 416 4.47 9.71 24.54
CA VAL A 416 3.40 8.80 24.11
C VAL A 416 3.93 7.42 23.73
N PHE A 417 5.17 7.33 23.24
CA PHE A 417 5.81 6.09 22.83
C PHE A 417 6.58 5.37 23.96
N ASN A 418 6.72 5.95 25.16
CA ASN A 418 7.45 5.32 26.26
C ASN A 418 6.94 3.90 26.61
N PRO A 419 5.62 3.65 26.68
CA PRO A 419 5.13 2.29 26.93
C PRO A 419 5.61 1.30 25.86
N MET A 420 5.60 1.70 24.58
CA MET A 420 6.07 0.88 23.47
C MET A 420 7.58 0.62 23.58
N PHE A 421 8.39 1.64 23.78
CA PHE A 421 9.83 1.48 23.93
C PHE A 421 10.20 0.54 25.09
N ASN A 422 9.48 0.61 26.21
CA ASN A 422 9.70 -0.26 27.36
C ASN A 422 9.12 -1.67 27.21
N SER A 423 8.29 -1.91 26.19
CA SER A 423 7.69 -3.22 25.91
C SER A 423 8.59 -4.14 25.08
N MET A 424 9.65 -3.61 24.44
CA MET A 424 10.57 -4.39 23.61
C MET A 424 11.18 -5.54 24.44
N ARG A 425 11.04 -6.77 23.95
CA ARG A 425 11.56 -7.95 24.62
C ARG A 425 12.01 -9.05 23.63
N ARG A 426 12.75 -10.02 24.13
CA ARG A 426 13.05 -11.22 23.38
C ARG A 426 11.89 -12.25 23.50
N LEU A 427 11.58 -12.94 22.41
CA LEU A 427 10.74 -14.12 22.44
C LEU A 427 11.54 -15.33 22.92
N SER A 428 10.98 -16.14 23.80
CA SER A 428 11.48 -17.49 24.09
C SER A 428 11.35 -18.39 22.85
N ALA A 429 12.07 -19.51 22.82
CA ALA A 429 11.94 -20.47 21.72
C ALA A 429 10.51 -21.04 21.62
N ALA A 430 9.87 -21.28 22.77
CA ALA A 430 8.50 -21.76 22.84
C ALA A 430 7.49 -20.75 22.28
N GLU A 431 7.60 -19.47 22.67
CA GLU A 431 6.74 -18.40 22.13
C GLU A 431 6.93 -18.23 20.61
N ALA A 432 8.18 -18.21 20.13
CA ALA A 432 8.47 -18.11 18.71
C ALA A 432 7.86 -19.28 17.91
N GLY A 433 7.89 -20.51 18.45
CA GLY A 433 7.28 -21.69 17.84
C GLY A 433 5.74 -21.66 17.81
N GLN A 434 5.10 -20.81 18.60
CA GLN A 434 3.64 -20.64 18.60
C GLN A 434 3.15 -19.59 17.60
N VAL A 435 4.04 -18.78 17.04
CA VAL A 435 3.69 -17.81 16.00
C VAL A 435 3.54 -18.54 14.67
N VAL A 436 2.32 -18.89 14.34
CA VAL A 436 1.96 -19.62 13.10
C VAL A 436 1.11 -18.77 12.19
N ALA A 437 1.21 -19.04 10.87
CA ALA A 437 0.38 -18.36 9.87
C ALA A 437 -1.12 -18.61 10.11
N ARG A 438 -1.95 -17.71 9.66
CA ARG A 438 -3.38 -17.96 9.45
C ARG A 438 -3.62 -18.31 7.99
N ARG A 439 -4.70 -19.03 7.72
CA ARG A 439 -5.11 -19.39 6.37
C ARG A 439 -6.62 -19.32 6.21
N VAL A 440 -7.06 -19.09 4.99
CA VAL A 440 -8.45 -19.31 4.60
C VAL A 440 -8.76 -20.80 4.68
N ASP A 441 -9.87 -21.14 5.28
CA ASP A 441 -10.41 -22.52 5.33
C ASP A 441 -11.86 -22.43 4.81
N VAL A 442 -12.16 -23.22 3.77
CA VAL A 442 -13.45 -23.17 3.12
C VAL A 442 -14.33 -24.31 3.64
N VAL A 443 -15.37 -23.93 4.35
CA VAL A 443 -16.29 -24.86 5.03
C VAL A 443 -17.66 -24.85 4.38
N THR A 444 -18.34 -26.00 4.39
CA THR A 444 -19.74 -26.12 3.98
C THR A 444 -20.63 -25.95 5.20
N ALA A 445 -21.59 -25.00 5.16
CA ALA A 445 -22.53 -24.80 6.26
C ALA A 445 -23.47 -26.02 6.39
N ALA A 446 -23.52 -26.58 7.59
CA ALA A 446 -24.45 -27.64 7.94
C ALA A 446 -25.83 -27.06 8.31
N ARG A 447 -26.86 -27.93 8.35
CA ARG A 447 -28.17 -27.54 8.87
C ARG A 447 -28.06 -27.17 10.36
N GLY A 448 -28.49 -25.96 10.70
CA GLY A 448 -28.40 -25.40 12.05
C GLY A 448 -27.17 -24.55 12.31
N ASP A 449 -26.23 -24.46 11.35
CA ASP A 449 -25.15 -23.49 11.45
C ASP A 449 -25.68 -22.04 11.35
N SER A 450 -25.04 -21.18 12.09
CA SER A 450 -25.29 -19.74 12.10
C SER A 450 -24.00 -18.96 11.87
N VAL A 451 -24.12 -17.66 11.52
CA VAL A 451 -22.97 -16.76 11.44
C VAL A 451 -22.13 -16.86 12.73
N ALA A 452 -22.79 -16.81 13.90
CA ALA A 452 -22.12 -16.90 15.19
C ALA A 452 -21.40 -18.25 15.39
N SER A 453 -21.96 -19.38 14.93
CA SER A 453 -21.32 -20.69 15.09
C SER A 453 -20.06 -20.83 14.24
N LEU A 454 -20.07 -20.38 12.98
CA LEU A 454 -18.89 -20.43 12.12
C LEU A 454 -17.86 -19.34 12.50
N ALA A 455 -18.31 -18.16 12.89
CA ALA A 455 -17.41 -17.08 13.32
C ALA A 455 -16.56 -17.47 14.55
N ARG A 456 -17.13 -18.20 15.51
CA ARG A 456 -16.39 -18.71 16.68
C ARG A 456 -15.27 -19.71 16.34
N ARG A 457 -15.28 -20.32 15.16
CA ARG A 457 -14.22 -21.19 14.66
C ARG A 457 -13.03 -20.42 14.11
N MET A 458 -13.17 -19.11 13.90
CA MET A 458 -12.10 -18.27 13.34
C MET A 458 -11.00 -17.99 14.38
N ALA A 459 -9.77 -17.90 13.92
CA ALA A 459 -8.57 -17.61 14.72
C ALA A 459 -8.45 -16.09 15.05
N PHE A 460 -9.54 -15.49 15.49
CA PHE A 460 -9.60 -14.13 16.01
C PHE A 460 -10.29 -14.14 17.36
N THR A 461 -9.88 -13.22 18.25
CA THR A 461 -10.45 -13.07 19.58
C THR A 461 -11.45 -11.91 19.67
N ASP A 462 -11.48 -11.05 18.63
CA ASP A 462 -12.27 -9.83 18.55
C ASP A 462 -13.16 -9.83 17.30
N ALA A 463 -14.31 -9.19 17.39
CA ALA A 463 -15.22 -8.90 16.28
C ALA A 463 -15.48 -10.09 15.32
N GLN A 464 -15.50 -11.33 15.84
CA GLN A 464 -15.53 -12.55 15.02
C GLN A 464 -16.69 -12.58 14.01
N GLU A 465 -17.91 -12.17 14.42
CA GLU A 465 -19.06 -12.16 13.51
C GLU A 465 -18.95 -11.10 12.42
N GLN A 466 -18.46 -9.90 12.77
CA GLN A 466 -18.24 -8.83 11.80
C GLN A 466 -17.17 -9.24 10.78
N ARG A 467 -16.05 -9.80 11.25
CA ARG A 467 -14.99 -10.35 10.39
C ARG A 467 -15.52 -11.45 9.46
N PHE A 468 -16.34 -12.37 9.98
CA PHE A 468 -16.94 -13.44 9.18
C PHE A 468 -17.86 -12.86 8.10
N ARG A 469 -18.74 -11.90 8.45
CA ARG A 469 -19.64 -11.26 7.50
C ARG A 469 -18.89 -10.54 6.38
N VAL A 470 -17.91 -9.71 6.73
CA VAL A 470 -17.10 -8.99 5.76
C VAL A 470 -16.34 -9.95 4.85
N LEU A 471 -15.69 -10.98 5.42
CA LEU A 471 -14.94 -11.98 4.67
C LEU A 471 -15.80 -12.70 3.62
N ASN A 472 -17.10 -12.92 3.91
CA ASN A 472 -18.01 -13.64 3.04
C ASN A 472 -18.99 -12.73 2.27
N GLY A 473 -18.83 -11.41 2.32
CA GLY A 473 -19.70 -10.45 1.64
C GLY A 473 -21.17 -10.48 2.12
N LEU A 474 -21.41 -10.88 3.39
CA LEU A 474 -22.75 -11.01 3.95
C LEU A 474 -23.24 -9.67 4.51
N SER A 475 -24.46 -9.28 4.15
CA SER A 475 -25.15 -8.15 4.79
C SER A 475 -25.43 -8.40 6.28
N GLY A 476 -25.75 -7.34 7.05
CA GLY A 476 -25.98 -7.43 8.49
C GLY A 476 -27.07 -8.39 8.93
N SER A 477 -28.10 -8.61 8.10
CA SER A 477 -29.26 -9.49 8.39
C SER A 477 -29.20 -10.85 7.71
N GLU A 478 -28.26 -11.05 6.78
CA GLU A 478 -28.16 -12.26 5.98
C GLU A 478 -27.79 -13.48 6.83
N GLN A 479 -28.48 -14.60 6.60
CA GLN A 479 -28.28 -15.87 7.29
C GLN A 479 -27.50 -16.85 6.40
N LEU A 480 -26.90 -17.86 7.02
CA LEU A 480 -26.25 -18.93 6.29
C LEU A 480 -27.28 -19.85 5.60
N VAL A 481 -26.90 -20.32 4.43
CA VAL A 481 -27.68 -21.32 3.70
C VAL A 481 -26.99 -22.67 3.82
N ALA A 482 -27.67 -23.66 4.37
CA ALA A 482 -27.13 -25.02 4.50
C ALA A 482 -26.74 -25.58 3.12
N GLY A 483 -25.57 -26.22 3.05
CA GLY A 483 -24.99 -26.72 1.82
C GLY A 483 -24.15 -25.70 1.04
N GLN A 484 -24.24 -24.40 1.36
CA GLN A 484 -23.36 -23.41 0.78
C GLN A 484 -21.99 -23.36 1.47
N ARG A 485 -20.99 -22.92 0.70
CA ARG A 485 -19.60 -22.82 1.15
C ARG A 485 -19.30 -21.39 1.61
N TYR A 486 -18.56 -21.30 2.72
CA TYR A 486 -18.14 -20.05 3.34
C TYR A 486 -16.66 -20.13 3.75
N LYS A 487 -16.01 -18.99 3.78
CA LYS A 487 -14.64 -18.83 4.26
C LYS A 487 -14.64 -18.61 5.77
N ILE A 488 -13.74 -19.28 6.46
CA ILE A 488 -13.28 -18.93 7.80
C ILE A 488 -11.77 -18.75 7.77
N VAL A 489 -11.21 -18.11 8.79
CA VAL A 489 -9.75 -17.97 8.93
C VAL A 489 -9.32 -18.78 10.13
N VAL A 490 -8.44 -19.75 9.92
CA VAL A 490 -7.92 -20.63 10.97
C VAL A 490 -6.40 -20.52 11.10
N ARG A 491 -5.83 -20.95 12.24
CA ARG A 491 -4.37 -21.11 12.35
C ARG A 491 -3.91 -22.26 11.45
N ALA A 492 -2.79 -22.08 10.77
CA ALA A 492 -2.13 -23.19 10.08
C ALA A 492 -1.58 -24.19 11.13
N ASN A 493 -1.83 -25.46 10.89
CA ASN A 493 -1.31 -26.55 11.75
C ASN A 493 0.16 -26.78 11.44
#